data_fbbca8c748f0302c885ef8ab8f53c861
#
_entry.id   fbbca8c748f0302c885ef8ab8f53c861
#
_cell.length_a   1.000
_cell.length_b   1.000
_cell.length_c   1.000
_cell.angle_alpha   90.00
_cell.angle_beta   90.00
_cell.angle_gamma   90.00
#
_symmetry.space_group_name_H-M   'P 1'
#
loop_
_entity.id
_entity.type
_entity.pdbx_description
1 polymer ?
#
loop_
_entity_poly.entity_id
_entity_poly.type
_entity_poly.pdbx_seq_one_letter_code
_entity_poly.pdbx_strand_id
1 'polypeptide(L)'
;MVDLIYSIENFVCGFPLVIILMGTHIYFSFKLKFPQKNILQGIKYMILGDKKNTKEGISSFKSLMAVLASTLGTGNIIGVAAAITIGGIGSIFWIFISGFFAIATKYAETYAVLKYRKKDKKGKYYGGAMYVLGEKLHMPVLAKLFCYFLILTTLGMGAMIQSNAISSSIISNFNINIVVLGIIIVIPCAYALIGNEKRISNISSVLIPIATIIYLVSCIILMYIYRNNLLPSILKIIKEAFNIKSCVGGIFGSVMVKAMNTGLSKGLFTNEAGMGTSPIFDVMVNEKDIKKQSIISSTSVFIDTVLLCTLTGIVFVASGMYTITENPALIANYVFSLLPFGNYIFIFMIVVFAISTIPCSGFYGSIAIKYLFNNRKSIKKYRIIFLLCVFIGSISKIEIIWSISSIANALMVLPNITMLYKLRKNIPHPSELVL
;
A
#
# COMPACT_ATOMS: atom_id res chain seq x y z
N MET A 1 4.36 28.48 7.61
CA MET A 1 3.95 27.67 6.43
C MET A 1 4.10 26.17 6.72
N VAL A 2 5.24 25.71 7.25
CA VAL A 2 5.49 24.28 7.59
C VAL A 2 4.47 23.82 8.64
N ASP A 3 4.27 24.55 9.72
CA ASP A 3 3.32 24.22 10.79
C ASP A 3 1.87 24.13 10.28
N LEU A 4 1.51 24.96 9.31
CA LEU A 4 0.19 24.90 8.67
C LEU A 4 0.02 23.59 7.89
N ILE A 5 1.05 23.15 7.17
CA ILE A 5 1.02 21.86 6.43
C ILE A 5 0.85 20.71 7.41
N TYR A 6 1.59 20.67 8.51
CA TYR A 6 1.45 19.64 9.54
C TYR A 6 0.07 19.66 10.22
N SER A 7 -0.49 20.85 10.47
CA SER A 7 -1.83 20.98 11.03
C SER A 7 -2.89 20.43 10.07
N ILE A 8 -2.77 20.74 8.76
CA ILE A 8 -3.66 20.20 7.73
C ILE A 8 -3.50 18.69 7.60
N GLU A 9 -2.26 18.17 7.60
CA GLU A 9 -2.01 16.72 7.56
C GLU A 9 -2.68 16.03 8.74
N ASN A 10 -2.45 16.50 9.95
CA ASN A 10 -3.02 15.94 11.18
C ASN A 10 -4.55 15.94 11.16
N PHE A 11 -5.16 16.99 10.60
CA PHE A 11 -6.61 17.06 10.46
C PHE A 11 -7.13 16.11 9.39
N VAL A 12 -6.57 16.17 8.17
CA VAL A 12 -7.07 15.42 7.01
C VAL A 12 -6.77 13.93 7.14
N CYS A 13 -5.54 13.56 7.53
CA CYS A 13 -5.10 12.16 7.67
C CYS A 13 -5.46 11.55 9.02
N GLY A 14 -5.97 12.35 9.94
CA GLY A 14 -6.37 11.92 11.29
C GLY A 14 -7.75 11.28 11.35
N PHE A 15 -8.46 11.61 12.41
CA PHE A 15 -9.76 11.03 12.75
C PHE A 15 -10.82 11.07 11.63
N PRO A 16 -10.99 12.15 10.84
CA PRO A 16 -11.97 12.19 9.76
C PRO A 16 -11.74 11.11 8.70
N LEU A 17 -10.49 10.95 8.24
CA LEU A 17 -10.14 9.92 7.24
C LEU A 17 -10.38 8.51 7.79
N VAL A 18 -9.97 8.29 9.04
CA VAL A 18 -10.12 6.99 9.70
C VAL A 18 -11.61 6.61 9.80
N ILE A 19 -12.49 7.53 10.20
CA ILE A 19 -13.93 7.26 10.27
C ILE A 19 -14.48 6.92 8.88
N ILE A 20 -14.16 7.72 7.87
CA ILE A 20 -14.67 7.52 6.51
C ILE A 20 -14.23 6.16 5.96
N LEU A 21 -12.95 5.83 6.08
CA LEU A 21 -12.39 4.58 5.56
C LEU A 21 -12.86 3.37 6.37
N MET A 22 -12.73 3.40 7.70
CA MET A 22 -13.17 2.28 8.54
C MET A 22 -14.68 2.08 8.44
N GLY A 23 -15.46 3.14 8.45
CA GLY A 23 -16.91 3.07 8.22
C GLY A 23 -17.23 2.40 6.87
N THR A 24 -16.48 2.74 5.81
CA THR A 24 -16.62 2.12 4.50
C THR A 24 -16.21 0.64 4.53
N HIS A 25 -15.11 0.29 5.17
CA HIS A 25 -14.62 -1.08 5.29
C HIS A 25 -15.60 -1.98 6.05
N ILE A 26 -16.12 -1.49 7.16
CA ILE A 26 -17.13 -2.18 7.96
C ILE A 26 -18.43 -2.32 7.14
N TYR A 27 -18.90 -1.23 6.51
CA TYR A 27 -20.10 -1.26 5.68
C TYR A 27 -20.02 -2.32 4.57
N PHE A 28 -18.93 -2.35 3.81
CA PHE A 28 -18.77 -3.33 2.74
C PHE A 28 -18.56 -4.75 3.28
N SER A 29 -17.94 -4.93 4.44
CA SER A 29 -17.82 -6.26 5.07
C SER A 29 -19.18 -6.85 5.37
N PHE A 30 -20.08 -6.09 6.00
CA PHE A 30 -21.43 -6.56 6.28
C PHE A 30 -22.26 -6.70 5.01
N LYS A 31 -22.26 -5.71 4.13
CA LYS A 31 -23.03 -5.72 2.90
C LYS A 31 -22.67 -6.90 1.99
N LEU A 32 -21.39 -7.24 1.91
CA LEU A 32 -20.87 -8.32 1.07
C LEU A 32 -20.73 -9.64 1.85
N LYS A 33 -21.34 -9.74 3.04
CA LYS A 33 -21.37 -10.94 3.89
C LYS A 33 -19.96 -11.50 4.15
N PHE A 34 -19.02 -10.61 4.44
CA PHE A 34 -17.63 -10.92 4.78
C PHE A 34 -16.83 -11.62 3.66
N PRO A 35 -16.41 -10.89 2.60
CA PRO A 35 -15.50 -11.40 1.58
C PRO A 35 -14.21 -11.99 2.13
N GLN A 36 -13.84 -11.63 3.36
CA GLN A 36 -12.71 -12.18 4.11
C GLN A 36 -12.71 -13.71 4.16
N LYS A 37 -13.88 -14.35 4.17
CA LYS A 37 -14.04 -15.81 4.15
C LYS A 37 -13.53 -16.46 2.87
N ASN A 38 -13.44 -15.68 1.78
CA ASN A 38 -13.01 -16.17 0.47
C ASN A 38 -11.49 -15.99 0.20
N ILE A 39 -10.72 -15.50 1.18
CA ILE A 39 -9.28 -15.22 0.99
C ILE A 39 -8.50 -16.49 0.64
N LEU A 40 -8.75 -17.61 1.31
CA LEU A 40 -8.10 -18.89 0.98
C LEU A 40 -8.40 -19.34 -0.45
N GLN A 41 -9.63 -19.09 -0.92
CA GLN A 41 -10.02 -19.34 -2.31
C GLN A 41 -9.26 -18.40 -3.27
N GLY A 42 -9.08 -17.12 -2.92
CA GLY A 42 -8.28 -16.15 -3.66
C GLY A 42 -6.82 -16.60 -3.79
N ILE A 43 -6.22 -17.07 -2.70
CA ILE A 43 -4.86 -17.63 -2.70
C ILE A 43 -4.78 -18.88 -3.60
N LYS A 44 -5.75 -19.78 -3.52
CA LYS A 44 -5.84 -20.95 -4.39
C LYS A 44 -5.90 -20.55 -5.86
N TYR A 45 -6.75 -19.59 -6.21
CA TYR A 45 -6.85 -19.08 -7.58
C TYR A 45 -5.57 -18.40 -8.06
N MET A 46 -4.87 -17.69 -7.18
CA MET A 46 -3.57 -17.10 -7.48
C MET A 46 -2.52 -18.16 -7.83
N ILE A 47 -2.45 -19.25 -7.06
CA ILE A 47 -1.44 -20.32 -7.24
C ILE A 47 -1.75 -21.16 -8.45
N LEU A 48 -3.01 -21.56 -8.63
CA LEU A 48 -3.45 -22.48 -9.70
C LEU A 48 -3.82 -21.76 -11.01
N GLY A 49 -3.96 -20.43 -10.98
CA GLY A 49 -4.34 -19.63 -12.14
C GLY A 49 -3.25 -19.57 -13.20
N ASP A 50 -3.64 -19.15 -14.41
CA ASP A 50 -2.69 -18.96 -15.52
C ASP A 50 -1.69 -17.84 -15.18
N LYS A 51 -0.40 -18.17 -15.29
CA LYS A 51 0.73 -17.26 -15.00
C LYS A 51 1.25 -16.56 -16.26
N LYS A 52 0.76 -16.92 -17.45
CA LYS A 52 1.23 -16.35 -18.72
C LYS A 52 0.43 -15.11 -19.10
N ASN A 53 1.13 -14.10 -19.59
CA ASN A 53 0.49 -12.95 -20.22
C ASN A 53 -0.01 -13.36 -21.62
N THR A 54 -1.15 -12.81 -22.03
CA THR A 54 -1.63 -12.94 -23.42
C THR A 54 -1.29 -11.69 -24.23
N LYS A 55 -1.65 -11.70 -25.53
CA LYS A 55 -1.52 -10.48 -26.36
C LYS A 55 -2.39 -9.33 -25.83
N GLU A 56 -3.55 -9.66 -25.24
CA GLU A 56 -4.58 -8.69 -24.83
C GLU A 56 -4.34 -8.12 -23.41
N GLY A 57 -3.63 -8.82 -22.51
CA GLY A 57 -3.45 -8.36 -21.15
C GLY A 57 -2.40 -9.16 -20.34
N ILE A 58 -2.42 -8.95 -19.01
CA ILE A 58 -1.56 -9.64 -18.04
C ILE A 58 -2.33 -10.76 -17.33
N SER A 59 -1.62 -11.71 -16.74
CA SER A 59 -2.28 -12.77 -15.94
C SER A 59 -2.70 -12.23 -14.57
N SER A 60 -3.67 -12.89 -13.92
CA SER A 60 -4.15 -12.54 -12.58
C SER A 60 -3.03 -12.57 -11.55
N PHE A 61 -2.14 -13.56 -11.61
CA PHE A 61 -0.96 -13.66 -10.75
C PHE A 61 -0.05 -12.44 -10.90
N LYS A 62 0.29 -12.05 -12.14
CA LYS A 62 1.17 -10.92 -12.41
C LYS A 62 0.52 -9.58 -12.04
N SER A 63 -0.80 -9.45 -12.19
CA SER A 63 -1.54 -8.29 -11.69
C SER A 63 -1.45 -8.19 -10.18
N LEU A 64 -1.73 -9.28 -9.46
CA LEU A 64 -1.62 -9.30 -8.01
C LEU A 64 -0.20 -8.98 -7.53
N MET A 65 0.83 -9.50 -8.20
CA MET A 65 2.22 -9.17 -7.88
C MET A 65 2.54 -7.69 -8.14
N ALA A 66 1.96 -7.09 -9.17
CA ALA A 66 2.11 -5.65 -9.42
C ALA A 66 1.34 -4.80 -8.38
N VAL A 67 0.16 -5.24 -7.94
CA VAL A 67 -0.59 -4.64 -6.84
C VAL A 67 0.20 -4.76 -5.53
N LEU A 68 0.70 -5.95 -5.20
CA LEU A 68 1.57 -6.15 -4.03
C LEU A 68 2.85 -5.32 -4.12
N ALA A 69 3.43 -5.18 -5.31
CA ALA A 69 4.60 -4.32 -5.51
C ALA A 69 4.31 -2.85 -5.20
N SER A 70 3.09 -2.36 -5.44
CA SER A 70 2.73 -0.99 -5.10
C SER A 70 2.46 -0.78 -3.60
N THR A 71 1.99 -1.81 -2.89
CA THR A 71 1.63 -1.75 -1.47
C THR A 71 2.74 -2.22 -0.55
N LEU A 72 3.44 -3.32 -0.89
CA LEU A 72 4.60 -3.81 -0.15
C LEU A 72 5.79 -2.87 -0.33
N GLY A 73 5.95 -1.97 0.60
CA GLY A 73 7.00 -0.97 0.59
C GLY A 73 7.68 -0.85 1.94
N THR A 74 8.39 0.24 2.12
CA THR A 74 9.00 0.61 3.40
C THR A 74 7.98 0.77 4.52
N GLY A 75 6.71 1.01 4.18
CA GLY A 75 5.59 1.13 5.12
C GLY A 75 5.34 -0.11 5.97
N ASN A 76 5.52 -1.32 5.42
CA ASN A 76 5.30 -2.58 6.13
C ASN A 76 6.34 -2.85 7.22
N ILE A 77 7.50 -2.23 7.15
CA ILE A 77 8.59 -2.38 8.11
C ILE A 77 8.72 -1.10 8.94
N ILE A 78 9.16 -0.02 8.31
CA ILE A 78 9.40 1.27 9.00
C ILE A 78 8.07 1.90 9.44
N GLY A 79 7.01 1.78 8.66
CA GLY A 79 5.68 2.29 9.01
C GLY A 79 5.06 1.59 10.22
N VAL A 80 5.29 0.27 10.38
CA VAL A 80 4.86 -0.49 11.56
C VAL A 80 5.67 -0.08 12.79
N ALA A 81 6.98 0.11 12.66
CA ALA A 81 7.81 0.66 13.74
C ALA A 81 7.34 2.08 14.14
N ALA A 82 7.03 2.93 13.16
CA ALA A 82 6.46 4.25 13.40
C ALA A 82 5.09 4.19 14.10
N ALA A 83 4.26 3.18 13.80
CA ALA A 83 3.01 3.00 14.52
C ALA A 83 3.24 2.70 16.01
N ILE A 84 4.25 1.90 16.34
CA ILE A 84 4.63 1.60 17.72
C ILE A 84 5.15 2.84 18.44
N THR A 85 6.03 3.63 17.81
CA THR A 85 6.63 4.81 18.45
C THR A 85 5.63 5.95 18.63
N ILE A 86 4.75 6.18 17.65
CA ILE A 86 3.76 7.27 17.69
C ILE A 86 2.52 6.86 18.51
N GLY A 87 1.96 5.69 18.22
CA GLY A 87 0.66 5.23 18.75
C GLY A 87 0.78 4.27 19.92
N GLY A 88 1.99 3.80 20.24
CA GLY A 88 2.20 2.74 21.22
C GLY A 88 1.96 1.35 20.64
N ILE A 89 2.33 0.31 21.39
CA ILE A 89 2.26 -1.09 20.92
C ILE A 89 0.85 -1.57 20.61
N GLY A 90 -0.19 -1.00 21.23
CA GLY A 90 -1.59 -1.30 20.94
C GLY A 90 -2.00 -0.95 19.49
N SER A 91 -1.26 -0.07 18.81
CA SER A 91 -1.52 0.26 17.41
C SER A 91 -1.41 -0.94 16.46
N ILE A 92 -0.65 -1.98 16.82
CA ILE A 92 -0.53 -3.21 16.02
C ILE A 92 -1.87 -3.95 15.93
N PHE A 93 -2.62 -4.03 17.02
CA PHE A 93 -3.98 -4.59 16.99
C PHE A 93 -4.88 -3.83 16.01
N TRP A 94 -4.80 -2.49 16.01
CA TRP A 94 -5.63 -1.67 15.13
C TRP A 94 -5.18 -1.72 13.66
N ILE A 95 -3.89 -1.95 13.38
CA ILE A 95 -3.40 -2.28 12.03
C ILE A 95 -4.06 -3.57 11.54
N PHE A 96 -4.06 -4.63 12.34
CA PHE A 96 -4.72 -5.89 12.01
C PHE A 96 -6.21 -5.68 11.71
N ILE A 97 -6.94 -4.97 12.57
CA ILE A 97 -8.37 -4.68 12.41
C ILE A 97 -8.63 -3.90 11.11
N SER A 98 -7.82 -2.88 10.82
CA SER A 98 -7.96 -2.10 9.58
C SER A 98 -7.79 -2.99 8.35
N GLY A 99 -6.75 -3.83 8.32
CA GLY A 99 -6.49 -4.75 7.22
C GLY A 99 -7.62 -5.78 7.05
N PHE A 100 -8.09 -6.36 8.13
CA PHE A 100 -9.17 -7.34 8.08
C PHE A 100 -10.43 -6.80 7.42
N PHE A 101 -10.90 -5.61 7.83
CA PHE A 101 -12.09 -5.02 7.23
C PHE A 101 -11.83 -4.42 5.85
N ALA A 102 -10.61 -3.96 5.56
CA ALA A 102 -10.21 -3.39 4.27
C ALA A 102 -10.30 -4.39 3.10
N ILE A 103 -10.19 -5.71 3.36
CA ILE A 103 -10.37 -6.78 2.36
C ILE A 103 -11.68 -6.61 1.60
N ALA A 104 -12.79 -6.31 2.30
CA ALA A 104 -14.09 -6.15 1.67
C ALA A 104 -14.18 -4.92 0.76
N THR A 105 -13.55 -3.82 1.15
CA THR A 105 -13.49 -2.62 0.31
C THR A 105 -12.61 -2.85 -0.92
N LYS A 106 -11.51 -3.56 -0.77
CA LYS A 106 -10.63 -3.95 -1.89
C LYS A 106 -11.37 -4.79 -2.93
N TYR A 107 -12.15 -5.77 -2.47
CA TYR A 107 -13.05 -6.54 -3.34
C TYR A 107 -14.03 -5.61 -4.06
N ALA A 108 -14.69 -4.72 -3.32
CA ALA A 108 -15.70 -3.82 -3.87
C ALA A 108 -15.13 -2.86 -4.94
N GLU A 109 -13.98 -2.23 -4.66
CA GLU A 109 -13.36 -1.30 -5.62
C GLU A 109 -12.85 -2.00 -6.87
N THR A 110 -12.23 -3.17 -6.73
CA THR A 110 -11.79 -3.95 -7.89
C THR A 110 -12.98 -4.38 -8.73
N TYR A 111 -14.03 -4.93 -8.12
CA TYR A 111 -15.24 -5.32 -8.84
C TYR A 111 -15.87 -4.14 -9.57
N ALA A 112 -16.05 -3.00 -8.90
CA ALA A 112 -16.66 -1.80 -9.48
C ALA A 112 -15.89 -1.32 -10.71
N VAL A 113 -14.57 -1.29 -10.64
CA VAL A 113 -13.72 -0.82 -11.74
C VAL A 113 -13.66 -1.82 -12.90
N LEU A 114 -13.54 -3.13 -12.60
CA LEU A 114 -13.54 -4.19 -13.62
C LEU A 114 -14.84 -4.27 -14.38
N LYS A 115 -15.99 -4.07 -13.71
CA LYS A 115 -17.32 -4.10 -14.36
C LYS A 115 -17.47 -3.05 -15.44
N TYR A 116 -16.79 -1.91 -15.31
CA TYR A 116 -16.89 -0.78 -16.23
C TYR A 116 -15.60 -0.55 -17.02
N ARG A 117 -14.65 -1.53 -17.02
CA ARG A 117 -13.45 -1.45 -17.84
C ARG A 117 -13.79 -1.43 -19.34
N LYS A 118 -12.95 -0.79 -20.13
CA LYS A 118 -13.10 -0.65 -21.57
C LYS A 118 -11.95 -1.29 -22.33
N LYS A 119 -12.13 -1.54 -23.61
CA LYS A 119 -11.06 -1.95 -24.54
C LYS A 119 -10.67 -0.77 -25.43
N ASP A 120 -9.38 -0.61 -25.65
CA ASP A 120 -8.85 0.32 -26.65
C ASP A 120 -8.99 -0.27 -28.09
N LYS A 121 -8.61 0.53 -29.08
CA LYS A 121 -8.63 0.10 -30.51
C LYS A 121 -7.75 -1.13 -30.81
N LYS A 122 -6.83 -1.49 -29.90
CA LYS A 122 -5.94 -2.65 -30.01
C LYS A 122 -6.41 -3.85 -29.17
N GLY A 123 -7.63 -3.80 -28.63
CA GLY A 123 -8.21 -4.85 -27.80
C GLY A 123 -7.69 -4.89 -26.35
N LYS A 124 -6.83 -3.95 -25.93
CA LYS A 124 -6.31 -3.92 -24.57
C LYS A 124 -7.30 -3.27 -23.61
N TYR A 125 -7.47 -3.88 -22.43
CA TYR A 125 -8.30 -3.32 -21.36
C TYR A 125 -7.63 -2.10 -20.73
N TYR A 126 -8.46 -1.11 -20.41
CA TYR A 126 -8.10 0.06 -19.62
C TYR A 126 -9.26 0.49 -18.72
N GLY A 127 -8.97 1.20 -17.66
CA GLY A 127 -9.96 1.65 -16.68
C GLY A 127 -9.28 2.26 -15.47
N GLY A 128 -10.04 2.36 -14.38
CA GLY A 128 -9.66 2.96 -13.11
C GLY A 128 -10.81 3.77 -12.55
N ALA A 129 -10.71 4.19 -11.29
CA ALA A 129 -11.75 4.98 -10.62
C ALA A 129 -12.11 6.24 -11.41
N MET A 130 -11.13 6.92 -12.02
CA MET A 130 -11.34 8.13 -12.83
C MET A 130 -12.27 7.89 -14.03
N TYR A 131 -12.14 6.76 -14.72
CA TYR A 131 -13.00 6.42 -15.87
C TYR A 131 -14.42 6.10 -15.42
N VAL A 132 -14.58 5.39 -14.29
CA VAL A 132 -15.90 5.08 -13.74
C VAL A 132 -16.60 6.36 -13.27
N LEU A 133 -15.89 7.23 -12.55
CA LEU A 133 -16.43 8.53 -12.10
C LEU A 133 -16.82 9.42 -13.28
N GLY A 134 -15.93 9.61 -14.24
CA GLY A 134 -16.15 10.55 -15.34
C GLY A 134 -17.19 10.08 -16.34
N GLU A 135 -17.12 8.81 -16.75
CA GLU A 135 -17.89 8.31 -17.89
C GLU A 135 -19.16 7.54 -17.48
N LYS A 136 -19.10 6.75 -16.40
CA LYS A 136 -20.27 5.97 -15.95
C LYS A 136 -21.15 6.76 -14.99
N LEU A 137 -20.56 7.50 -14.07
CA LEU A 137 -21.29 8.26 -13.06
C LEU A 137 -21.53 9.72 -13.45
N HIS A 138 -20.98 10.16 -14.58
CA HIS A 138 -21.08 11.54 -15.09
C HIS A 138 -20.62 12.59 -14.06
N MET A 139 -19.54 12.30 -13.33
CA MET A 139 -18.92 13.15 -12.31
C MET A 139 -17.50 13.57 -12.73
N PRO A 140 -17.32 14.34 -13.82
CA PRO A 140 -16.01 14.64 -14.39
C PRO A 140 -15.10 15.45 -13.47
N VAL A 141 -15.68 16.28 -12.58
CA VAL A 141 -14.92 17.08 -11.60
C VAL A 141 -14.23 16.14 -10.61
N LEU A 142 -14.97 15.19 -10.02
CA LEU A 142 -14.38 14.20 -9.09
C LEU A 142 -13.35 13.30 -9.77
N ALA A 143 -13.57 12.93 -11.02
CA ALA A 143 -12.61 12.16 -11.80
C ALA A 143 -11.29 12.92 -12.01
N LYS A 144 -11.35 14.23 -12.31
CA LYS A 144 -10.16 15.08 -12.44
C LYS A 144 -9.47 15.30 -11.10
N LEU A 145 -10.22 15.55 -10.01
CA LEU A 145 -9.66 15.68 -8.66
C LEU A 145 -8.92 14.39 -8.24
N PHE A 146 -9.53 13.23 -8.47
CA PHE A 146 -8.87 11.93 -8.25
C PHE A 146 -7.53 11.86 -8.99
N CYS A 147 -7.49 12.23 -10.27
CA CYS A 147 -6.26 12.21 -11.08
C CYS A 147 -5.19 13.17 -10.54
N TYR A 148 -5.57 14.39 -10.14
CA TYR A 148 -4.60 15.36 -9.57
C TYR A 148 -4.01 14.85 -8.26
N PHE A 149 -4.84 14.35 -7.35
CA PHE A 149 -4.35 13.77 -6.10
C PHE A 149 -3.49 12.54 -6.34
N LEU A 150 -3.88 11.66 -7.27
CA LEU A 150 -3.08 10.50 -7.64
C LEU A 150 -1.70 10.89 -8.19
N ILE A 151 -1.62 11.93 -9.04
CA ILE A 151 -0.33 12.42 -9.56
C ILE A 151 0.55 12.93 -8.41
N LEU A 152 0.01 13.75 -7.51
CA LEU A 152 0.76 14.27 -6.35
C LEU A 152 1.25 13.13 -5.45
N THR A 153 0.37 12.17 -5.14
CA THR A 153 0.71 10.99 -4.34
C THR A 153 1.83 10.18 -4.99
N THR A 154 1.75 9.95 -6.30
CA THR A 154 2.77 9.14 -7.00
C THR A 154 4.12 9.84 -7.06
N LEU A 155 4.17 11.16 -7.23
CA LEU A 155 5.42 11.92 -7.22
C LEU A 155 6.08 11.96 -5.83
N GLY A 156 5.29 12.11 -4.77
CA GLY A 156 5.79 12.14 -3.40
C GLY A 156 6.00 10.73 -2.81
N MET A 157 4.89 10.06 -2.42
CA MET A 157 4.96 8.74 -1.77
C MET A 157 5.54 7.66 -2.67
N GLY A 158 5.19 7.68 -3.95
CA GLY A 158 5.61 6.66 -4.90
C GLY A 158 7.03 6.82 -5.40
N ALA A 159 7.53 8.05 -5.57
CA ALA A 159 8.87 8.33 -6.07
C ALA A 159 9.83 8.72 -4.95
N MET A 160 9.59 9.91 -4.33
CA MET A 160 10.58 10.55 -3.46
C MET A 160 10.78 9.80 -2.14
N ILE A 161 9.69 9.37 -1.48
CA ILE A 161 9.77 8.66 -0.20
C ILE A 161 10.43 7.29 -0.37
N GLN A 162 10.08 6.55 -1.42
CA GLN A 162 10.67 5.23 -1.65
C GLN A 162 12.16 5.33 -1.99
N SER A 163 12.56 6.26 -2.85
CA SER A 163 13.98 6.45 -3.20
C SER A 163 14.80 6.95 -2.01
N ASN A 164 14.25 7.82 -1.16
CA ASN A 164 14.89 8.26 0.07
C ASN A 164 15.11 7.10 1.05
N ALA A 165 14.13 6.22 1.20
CA ALA A 165 14.26 5.06 2.08
C ALA A 165 15.38 4.10 1.62
N ILE A 166 15.55 3.90 0.30
CA ILE A 166 16.69 3.14 -0.25
C ILE A 166 18.00 3.85 0.13
N SER A 167 18.11 5.14 -0.19
CA SER A 167 19.34 5.91 0.06
C SER A 167 19.72 5.92 1.53
N SER A 168 18.77 6.21 2.42
CA SER A 168 18.99 6.24 3.87
C SER A 168 19.44 4.87 4.40
N SER A 169 18.83 3.78 3.93
CA SER A 169 19.19 2.43 4.37
C SER A 169 20.57 1.99 3.86
N ILE A 170 20.98 2.43 2.69
CA ILE A 170 22.31 2.08 2.14
C ILE A 170 23.39 2.94 2.77
N ILE A 171 23.21 4.27 2.87
CA ILE A 171 24.22 5.20 3.39
C ILE A 171 24.49 4.92 4.89
N SER A 172 23.51 4.49 5.67
CA SER A 172 23.71 4.12 7.06
C SER A 172 24.68 2.94 7.26
N ASN A 173 24.93 2.13 6.23
CA ASN A 173 25.77 0.94 6.29
C ASN A 173 26.99 0.97 5.36
N PHE A 174 26.97 1.82 4.33
CA PHE A 174 28.01 1.88 3.31
C PHE A 174 28.38 3.34 3.02
N ASN A 175 29.66 3.61 2.89
CA ASN A 175 30.15 4.95 2.54
C ASN A 175 30.09 5.17 1.02
N ILE A 176 28.90 5.43 0.49
CA ILE A 176 28.65 5.66 -0.94
C ILE A 176 28.24 7.11 -1.15
N ASN A 177 28.73 7.75 -2.21
CA ASN A 177 28.28 9.09 -2.57
C ASN A 177 26.77 9.08 -2.92
N ILE A 178 26.00 9.93 -2.26
CA ILE A 178 24.55 9.98 -2.36
C ILE A 178 24.06 10.27 -3.79
N VAL A 179 24.78 11.09 -4.56
CA VAL A 179 24.44 11.43 -5.95
C VAL A 179 24.61 10.21 -6.86
N VAL A 180 25.72 9.48 -6.70
CA VAL A 180 25.96 8.23 -7.43
C VAL A 180 24.89 7.20 -7.12
N LEU A 181 24.55 7.06 -5.84
CA LEU A 181 23.47 6.16 -5.41
C LEU A 181 22.12 6.55 -6.03
N GLY A 182 21.80 7.84 -6.07
CA GLY A 182 20.58 8.34 -6.71
C GLY A 182 20.49 7.96 -8.19
N ILE A 183 21.59 8.07 -8.93
CA ILE A 183 21.67 7.64 -10.35
C ILE A 183 21.44 6.12 -10.46
N ILE A 184 22.08 5.32 -9.59
CA ILE A 184 21.93 3.86 -9.57
C ILE A 184 20.45 3.45 -9.32
N ILE A 185 19.73 4.16 -8.44
CA ILE A 185 18.31 3.91 -8.17
C ILE A 185 17.43 4.24 -9.39
N VAL A 186 17.72 5.33 -10.08
CA VAL A 186 16.92 5.76 -11.25
C VAL A 186 16.98 4.78 -12.41
N ILE A 187 18.12 4.12 -12.65
CA ILE A 187 18.33 3.23 -13.82
C ILE A 187 17.29 2.08 -13.85
N PRO A 188 17.17 1.21 -12.84
CA PRO A 188 16.20 0.12 -12.85
C PRO A 188 14.76 0.63 -12.86
N CYS A 189 14.46 1.74 -12.19
CA CYS A 189 13.13 2.36 -12.21
C CYS A 189 12.76 2.87 -13.61
N ALA A 190 13.69 3.52 -14.31
CA ALA A 190 13.49 3.96 -15.69
C ALA A 190 13.29 2.77 -16.63
N TYR A 191 14.12 1.72 -16.51
CA TYR A 191 13.98 0.51 -17.31
C TYR A 191 12.60 -0.13 -17.16
N ALA A 192 12.09 -0.24 -15.92
CA ALA A 192 10.78 -0.81 -15.65
C ALA A 192 9.64 0.08 -16.18
N LEU A 193 9.69 1.39 -15.88
CA LEU A 193 8.61 2.34 -16.21
C LEU A 193 8.47 2.59 -17.73
N ILE A 194 9.58 2.62 -18.48
CA ILE A 194 9.54 2.79 -19.94
C ILE A 194 8.92 1.57 -20.63
N GLY A 195 9.00 0.38 -20.00
CA GLY A 195 8.56 -0.89 -20.56
C GLY A 195 7.06 -1.19 -20.51
N ASN A 196 6.23 -0.26 -20.09
CA ASN A 196 4.77 -0.43 -19.90
C ASN A 196 4.37 -1.46 -18.81
N GLU A 197 3.05 -1.70 -18.69
CA GLU A 197 2.42 -2.58 -17.70
C GLU A 197 2.98 -4.01 -17.66
N LYS A 198 3.30 -4.57 -18.84
CA LYS A 198 3.80 -5.94 -18.95
C LYS A 198 5.20 -6.11 -18.35
N ARG A 199 6.08 -5.12 -18.54
CA ARG A 199 7.43 -5.18 -17.98
C ARG A 199 7.40 -5.02 -16.47
N ILE A 200 6.62 -4.06 -15.96
CA ILE A 200 6.44 -3.85 -14.53
C ILE A 200 5.89 -5.13 -13.88
N SER A 201 4.81 -5.69 -14.42
CA SER A 201 4.21 -6.91 -13.86
C SER A 201 5.11 -8.14 -13.95
N ASN A 202 5.95 -8.25 -14.99
CA ASN A 202 6.95 -9.33 -15.10
C ASN A 202 8.03 -9.20 -14.03
N ILE A 203 8.59 -8.01 -13.83
CA ILE A 203 9.60 -7.73 -12.80
C ILE A 203 9.00 -8.01 -11.41
N SER A 204 7.82 -7.46 -11.12
CA SER A 204 7.13 -7.65 -9.84
C SER A 204 6.79 -9.12 -9.58
N SER A 205 6.44 -9.90 -10.62
CA SER A 205 6.11 -11.32 -10.47
C SER A 205 7.29 -12.22 -10.06
N VAL A 206 8.50 -11.71 -10.16
CA VAL A 206 9.72 -12.39 -9.69
C VAL A 206 10.19 -11.79 -8.36
N LEU A 207 10.33 -10.47 -8.30
CA LEU A 207 10.92 -9.81 -7.13
C LEU A 207 10.03 -9.91 -5.88
N ILE A 208 8.72 -9.72 -6.03
CA ILE A 208 7.81 -9.69 -4.88
C ILE A 208 7.70 -11.05 -4.17
N PRO A 209 7.48 -12.18 -4.85
CA PRO A 209 7.47 -13.46 -4.16
C PRO A 209 8.78 -13.77 -3.42
N ILE A 210 9.93 -13.49 -4.05
CA ILE A 210 11.25 -13.73 -3.45
C ILE A 210 11.41 -12.88 -2.18
N ALA A 211 11.18 -11.56 -2.27
CA ALA A 211 11.31 -10.66 -1.13
C ALA A 211 10.31 -11.01 -0.01
N THR A 212 9.07 -11.35 -0.37
CA THR A 212 8.03 -11.74 0.60
C THR A 212 8.40 -13.04 1.33
N ILE A 213 8.94 -14.02 0.61
CA ILE A 213 9.38 -15.29 1.23
C ILE A 213 10.56 -15.03 2.17
N ILE A 214 11.58 -14.27 1.74
CA ILE A 214 12.74 -13.91 2.57
C ILE A 214 12.25 -13.18 3.82
N TYR A 215 11.32 -12.24 3.66
CA TYR A 215 10.75 -11.49 4.77
C TYR A 215 10.00 -12.38 5.77
N LEU A 216 9.12 -13.26 5.27
CA LEU A 216 8.37 -14.20 6.11
C LEU A 216 9.30 -15.15 6.86
N VAL A 217 10.30 -15.72 6.18
CA VAL A 217 11.30 -16.59 6.80
C VAL A 217 12.07 -15.84 7.88
N SER A 218 12.48 -14.60 7.62
CA SER A 218 13.16 -13.75 8.61
C SER A 218 12.26 -13.49 9.83
N CYS A 219 10.99 -13.17 9.64
CA CYS A 219 10.03 -13.01 10.73
C CYS A 219 9.84 -14.31 11.53
N ILE A 220 9.74 -15.46 10.87
CA ILE A 220 9.59 -16.77 11.53
C ILE A 220 10.83 -17.08 12.37
N ILE A 221 12.05 -16.84 11.87
CA ILE A 221 13.28 -17.06 12.63
C ILE A 221 13.32 -16.11 13.85
N LEU A 222 12.97 -14.84 13.67
CA LEU A 222 12.90 -13.88 14.77
C LEU A 222 11.84 -14.30 15.82
N MET A 223 10.67 -14.77 15.38
CA MET A 223 9.66 -15.34 16.29
C MET A 223 10.18 -16.54 17.06
N TYR A 224 10.97 -17.40 16.43
CA TYR A 224 11.60 -18.54 17.12
C TYR A 224 12.65 -18.07 18.15
N ILE A 225 13.47 -17.07 17.82
CA ILE A 225 14.43 -16.47 18.74
C ILE A 225 13.71 -15.91 19.98
N TYR A 226 12.61 -15.19 19.77
CA TYR A 226 11.82 -14.56 20.83
C TYR A 226 10.61 -15.39 21.30
N ARG A 227 10.60 -16.71 21.06
CA ARG A 227 9.43 -17.56 21.34
C ARG A 227 8.84 -17.42 22.75
N ASN A 228 9.69 -17.22 23.77
CA ASN A 228 9.25 -17.04 25.16
C ASN A 228 8.51 -15.71 25.37
N ASN A 229 8.75 -14.72 24.54
CA ASN A 229 8.15 -13.39 24.61
C ASN A 229 6.93 -13.23 23.70
N LEU A 230 6.65 -14.18 22.78
CA LEU A 230 5.58 -14.03 21.79
C LEU A 230 4.20 -13.91 22.44
N LEU A 231 3.82 -14.88 23.26
CA LEU A 231 2.52 -14.86 23.94
C LEU A 231 2.37 -13.66 24.88
N PRO A 232 3.34 -13.32 25.75
CA PRO A 232 3.33 -12.09 26.52
C PRO A 232 3.17 -10.82 25.68
N SER A 233 3.84 -10.77 24.51
CA SER A 233 3.76 -9.61 23.60
C SER A 233 2.40 -9.47 22.95
N ILE A 234 1.80 -10.56 22.48
CA ILE A 234 0.44 -10.55 21.90
C ILE A 234 -0.57 -10.09 22.95
N LEU A 235 -0.49 -10.61 24.16
CA LEU A 235 -1.38 -10.21 25.26
C LEU A 235 -1.17 -8.73 25.62
N LYS A 236 0.09 -8.25 25.61
CA LYS A 236 0.42 -6.85 25.86
C LYS A 236 -0.13 -5.95 24.75
N ILE A 237 -0.01 -6.34 23.47
CA ILE A 237 -0.59 -5.61 22.33
C ILE A 237 -2.10 -5.45 22.51
N ILE A 238 -2.82 -6.55 22.83
CA ILE A 238 -4.27 -6.52 23.03
C ILE A 238 -4.62 -5.64 24.23
N LYS A 239 -3.93 -5.79 25.37
CA LYS A 239 -4.17 -4.99 26.57
C LYS A 239 -3.98 -3.49 26.32
N GLU A 240 -2.90 -3.11 25.63
CA GLU A 240 -2.62 -1.71 25.33
C GLU A 240 -3.52 -1.14 24.23
N ALA A 241 -4.06 -1.98 23.35
CA ALA A 241 -5.04 -1.54 22.35
C ALA A 241 -6.34 -1.01 22.98
N PHE A 242 -6.69 -1.47 24.19
CA PHE A 242 -7.89 -1.09 24.93
C PHE A 242 -7.59 -0.39 26.25
N ASN A 243 -6.38 0.14 26.42
CA ASN A 243 -5.96 0.78 27.66
C ASN A 243 -6.57 2.18 27.83
N ILE A 244 -7.58 2.27 28.74
CA ILE A 244 -8.34 3.49 29.00
C ILE A 244 -7.70 4.33 30.12
N LYS A 245 -6.62 3.84 30.77
CA LYS A 245 -6.09 4.37 32.06
C LYS A 245 -5.50 5.79 32.04
N SER A 246 -5.48 6.52 30.93
CA SER A 246 -4.93 7.87 30.89
C SER A 246 -5.97 8.97 30.62
N CYS A 247 -7.16 8.85 31.20
CA CYS A 247 -8.21 9.87 31.09
C CYS A 247 -8.03 11.05 32.09
N VAL A 248 -6.84 11.65 32.11
CA VAL A 248 -6.66 12.97 32.78
C VAL A 248 -6.57 14.04 31.69
N GLY A 249 -7.69 14.31 31.02
CA GLY A 249 -7.72 15.34 29.99
C GLY A 249 -8.82 15.19 28.93
N GLY A 250 -9.83 14.33 29.18
CA GLY A 250 -10.95 14.15 28.27
C GLY A 250 -10.86 12.89 27.40
N ILE A 251 -12.02 12.46 26.93
CA ILE A 251 -12.24 11.17 26.24
C ILE A 251 -11.35 10.98 24.98
N PHE A 252 -10.95 12.08 24.33
CA PHE A 252 -10.18 12.04 23.08
C PHE A 252 -8.64 12.03 23.26
N GLY A 253 -8.13 12.15 24.51
CA GLY A 253 -6.71 12.13 24.81
C GLY A 253 -6.16 10.79 25.29
N SER A 254 -6.98 9.72 25.32
CA SER A 254 -6.57 8.43 25.88
C SER A 254 -5.53 7.71 24.99
N VAL A 255 -4.64 6.93 25.63
CA VAL A 255 -3.66 6.07 24.95
C VAL A 255 -4.36 5.15 23.93
N MET A 256 -5.54 4.66 24.25
CA MET A 256 -6.38 3.86 23.35
C MET A 256 -6.72 4.60 22.06
N VAL A 257 -7.21 5.84 22.14
CA VAL A 257 -7.59 6.62 20.95
C VAL A 257 -6.37 6.92 20.09
N LYS A 258 -5.24 7.22 20.72
CA LYS A 258 -3.98 7.45 20.00
C LYS A 258 -3.51 6.17 19.30
N ALA A 259 -3.52 5.02 19.97
CA ALA A 259 -3.17 3.72 19.40
C ALA A 259 -4.13 3.35 18.24
N MET A 260 -5.42 3.53 18.44
CA MET A 260 -6.45 3.27 17.43
C MET A 260 -6.25 4.16 16.20
N ASN A 261 -6.15 5.47 16.37
CA ASN A 261 -6.02 6.40 15.26
C ASN A 261 -4.72 6.16 14.47
N THR A 262 -3.60 5.96 15.17
CA THR A 262 -2.31 5.68 14.53
C THR A 262 -2.33 4.32 13.83
N GLY A 263 -2.81 3.27 14.48
CA GLY A 263 -2.86 1.92 13.92
C GLY A 263 -3.79 1.83 12.71
N LEU A 264 -5.00 2.38 12.80
CA LEU A 264 -5.94 2.42 11.67
C LEU A 264 -5.37 3.24 10.51
N SER A 265 -4.84 4.44 10.77
CA SER A 265 -4.24 5.29 9.73
C SER A 265 -3.08 4.57 9.04
N LYS A 266 -2.13 4.01 9.77
CA LYS A 266 -0.99 3.29 9.17
C LYS A 266 -1.43 2.05 8.38
N GLY A 267 -2.37 1.26 8.91
CA GLY A 267 -2.94 0.12 8.20
C GLY A 267 -3.64 0.52 6.90
N LEU A 268 -4.42 1.60 6.91
CA LEU A 268 -5.11 2.13 5.73
C LEU A 268 -4.13 2.61 4.65
N PHE A 269 -3.04 3.26 5.06
CA PHE A 269 -2.01 3.72 4.12
C PHE A 269 -1.19 2.58 3.51
N THR A 270 -0.96 1.48 4.23
CA THR A 270 -0.19 0.34 3.69
C THR A 270 -0.98 -0.46 2.67
N ASN A 271 -2.27 -0.77 2.93
CA ASN A 271 -3.05 -1.65 2.05
C ASN A 271 -3.71 -0.94 0.85
N GLU A 272 -3.73 0.39 0.83
CA GLU A 272 -4.34 1.22 -0.21
C GLU A 272 -5.81 0.87 -0.54
N ALA A 273 -6.53 0.15 0.32
CA ALA A 273 -7.93 -0.17 0.09
C ALA A 273 -8.82 1.08 0.27
N GLY A 274 -9.70 1.32 -0.68
CA GLY A 274 -10.53 2.52 -0.71
C GLY A 274 -9.85 3.73 -1.37
N MET A 275 -8.59 3.59 -1.82
CA MET A 275 -7.86 4.64 -2.52
C MET A 275 -8.04 4.59 -4.05
N GLY A 276 -8.48 3.47 -4.62
CA GLY A 276 -8.74 3.32 -6.06
C GLY A 276 -7.51 3.16 -6.94
N THR A 277 -6.32 2.94 -6.37
CA THR A 277 -5.03 2.78 -7.07
C THR A 277 -4.87 1.41 -7.68
N SER A 278 -4.99 0.36 -6.87
CA SER A 278 -4.72 -1.02 -7.28
C SER A 278 -5.60 -1.54 -8.43
N PRO A 279 -6.91 -1.16 -8.55
CA PRO A 279 -7.69 -1.57 -9.69
C PRO A 279 -7.13 -1.14 -11.05
N ILE A 280 -6.18 -0.19 -11.09
CA ILE A 280 -5.51 0.25 -12.32
C ILE A 280 -4.69 -0.89 -12.95
N PHE A 281 -4.08 -1.79 -12.16
CA PHE A 281 -3.47 -3.00 -12.70
C PHE A 281 -4.51 -4.09 -12.96
N ASP A 282 -5.49 -4.24 -12.08
CA ASP A 282 -6.51 -5.28 -12.20
C ASP A 282 -7.35 -5.18 -13.49
N VAL A 283 -7.61 -3.96 -13.99
CA VAL A 283 -8.35 -3.79 -15.25
C VAL A 283 -7.65 -4.39 -16.47
N MET A 284 -6.31 -4.55 -16.41
CA MET A 284 -5.51 -5.06 -17.53
C MET A 284 -5.44 -6.58 -17.59
N VAL A 285 -6.14 -7.27 -16.69
CA VAL A 285 -6.13 -8.73 -16.61
C VAL A 285 -7.03 -9.33 -17.67
N ASN A 286 -6.57 -10.47 -18.22
CA ASN A 286 -7.35 -11.25 -19.19
C ASN A 286 -8.51 -12.04 -18.55
N GLU A 287 -8.55 -12.15 -17.21
CA GLU A 287 -9.60 -12.88 -16.52
C GLU A 287 -10.99 -12.30 -16.88
N LYS A 288 -11.88 -13.17 -17.31
CA LYS A 288 -13.25 -12.80 -17.68
C LYS A 288 -14.17 -12.77 -16.48
N ASP A 289 -13.91 -13.62 -15.49
CA ASP A 289 -14.66 -13.63 -14.23
C ASP A 289 -14.17 -12.47 -13.33
N ILE A 290 -14.98 -11.43 -13.31
CA ILE A 290 -14.72 -10.21 -12.54
C ILE A 290 -14.72 -10.51 -11.03
N LYS A 291 -15.61 -11.41 -10.53
CA LYS A 291 -15.68 -11.76 -9.12
C LYS A 291 -14.41 -12.49 -8.69
N LYS A 292 -13.96 -13.48 -9.48
CA LYS A 292 -12.73 -14.21 -9.23
C LYS A 292 -11.52 -13.27 -9.16
N GLN A 293 -11.37 -12.34 -10.14
CA GLN A 293 -10.28 -11.37 -10.11
C GLN A 293 -10.38 -10.44 -8.89
N SER A 294 -11.58 -10.05 -8.47
CA SER A 294 -11.76 -9.19 -7.30
C SER A 294 -11.39 -9.90 -5.99
N ILE A 295 -11.65 -11.21 -5.88
CA ILE A 295 -11.20 -12.02 -4.74
C ILE A 295 -9.66 -12.14 -4.77
N ILE A 296 -9.06 -12.41 -5.94
CA ILE A 296 -7.60 -12.46 -6.08
C ILE A 296 -6.97 -11.12 -5.66
N SER A 297 -7.49 -9.99 -6.14
CA SER A 297 -6.98 -8.67 -5.77
C SER A 297 -7.10 -8.40 -4.27
N SER A 298 -8.19 -8.82 -3.64
CA SER A 298 -8.39 -8.61 -2.20
C SER A 298 -7.40 -9.42 -1.32
N THR A 299 -6.76 -10.47 -1.86
CA THR A 299 -5.69 -11.18 -1.15
C THR A 299 -4.45 -10.32 -0.93
N SER A 300 -4.26 -9.25 -1.73
CA SER A 300 -3.15 -8.31 -1.50
C SER A 300 -3.22 -7.68 -0.11
N VAL A 301 -4.40 -7.25 0.33
CA VAL A 301 -4.61 -6.66 1.66
C VAL A 301 -4.34 -7.66 2.78
N PHE A 302 -4.75 -8.92 2.57
CA PHE A 302 -4.45 -9.98 3.53
C PHE A 302 -2.95 -10.22 3.67
N ILE A 303 -2.24 -10.36 2.55
CA ILE A 303 -0.78 -10.60 2.57
C ILE A 303 -0.06 -9.39 3.15
N ASP A 304 -0.38 -8.19 2.67
CA ASP A 304 0.29 -6.95 3.04
C ASP A 304 0.07 -6.57 4.51
N THR A 305 -1.18 -6.38 4.91
CA THR A 305 -1.49 -5.77 6.21
C THR A 305 -1.83 -6.81 7.27
N VAL A 306 -2.74 -7.77 6.95
CA VAL A 306 -3.18 -8.75 7.95
C VAL A 306 -2.04 -9.71 8.32
N LEU A 307 -1.22 -10.12 7.33
CA LEU A 307 -0.13 -11.05 7.57
C LEU A 307 1.18 -10.29 7.88
N LEU A 308 1.74 -9.56 6.92
CA LEU A 308 3.09 -9.00 7.05
C LEU A 308 3.19 -7.89 8.11
N CYS A 309 2.31 -6.88 8.09
CA CYS A 309 2.39 -5.82 9.11
C CYS A 309 2.14 -6.34 10.53
N THR A 310 1.22 -7.31 10.68
CA THR A 310 0.93 -7.89 12.00
C THR A 310 2.11 -8.73 12.51
N LEU A 311 2.71 -9.58 11.66
CA LEU A 311 3.91 -10.33 12.02
C LEU A 311 5.07 -9.40 12.39
N THR A 312 5.30 -8.35 11.59
CA THR A 312 6.30 -7.31 11.88
C THR A 312 6.08 -6.71 13.27
N GLY A 313 4.84 -6.29 13.54
CA GLY A 313 4.48 -5.68 14.82
C GLY A 313 4.71 -6.62 16.01
N ILE A 314 4.29 -7.88 15.90
CA ILE A 314 4.51 -8.88 16.95
C ILE A 314 6.01 -9.09 17.20
N VAL A 315 6.82 -9.22 16.16
CA VAL A 315 8.27 -9.41 16.26
C VAL A 315 8.93 -8.19 16.91
N PHE A 316 8.54 -6.97 16.51
CA PHE A 316 9.08 -5.74 17.09
C PHE A 316 8.74 -5.59 18.57
N VAL A 317 7.54 -5.96 18.98
CA VAL A 317 7.13 -5.94 20.39
C VAL A 317 7.84 -7.04 21.16
N ALA A 318 7.95 -8.26 20.62
CA ALA A 318 8.62 -9.38 21.28
C ALA A 318 10.12 -9.16 21.47
N SER A 319 10.77 -8.42 20.56
CA SER A 319 12.18 -8.06 20.67
C SER A 319 12.48 -7.03 21.75
N GLY A 320 11.51 -6.21 22.15
CA GLY A 320 11.70 -5.10 23.10
C GLY A 320 12.49 -3.90 22.55
N MET A 321 12.97 -3.94 21.30
CA MET A 321 13.84 -2.90 20.73
C MET A 321 13.18 -1.52 20.63
N TYR A 322 11.85 -1.46 20.62
CA TYR A 322 11.10 -0.20 20.63
C TYR A 322 11.27 0.62 21.92
N THR A 323 11.82 0.03 22.98
CA THR A 323 12.12 0.74 24.24
C THR A 323 13.50 1.42 24.22
N ILE A 324 14.36 1.08 23.25
CA ILE A 324 15.74 1.55 23.17
C ILE A 324 15.85 2.85 22.37
N THR A 325 15.00 2.99 21.32
CA THR A 325 15.03 4.15 20.44
C THR A 325 13.62 4.48 19.95
N GLU A 326 13.36 5.76 19.74
CA GLU A 326 12.12 6.26 19.14
C GLU A 326 12.23 6.37 17.60
N ASN A 327 13.41 6.13 17.01
CA ASN A 327 13.58 6.18 15.56
C ASN A 327 13.09 4.87 14.90
N PRO A 328 12.01 4.91 14.08
CA PRO A 328 11.42 3.71 13.50
C PRO A 328 12.38 2.91 12.62
N ALA A 329 13.25 3.57 11.87
CA ALA A 329 14.21 2.91 11.00
C ALA A 329 15.30 2.17 11.80
N LEU A 330 15.72 2.73 12.93
CA LEU A 330 16.68 2.09 13.83
C LEU A 330 16.05 0.90 14.56
N ILE A 331 14.78 0.98 14.98
CA ILE A 331 14.06 -0.17 15.57
C ILE A 331 14.09 -1.34 14.60
N ALA A 332 13.69 -1.09 13.34
CA ALA A 332 13.67 -2.12 12.32
C ALA A 332 15.06 -2.70 12.07
N ASN A 333 16.07 -1.86 11.93
CA ASN A 333 17.45 -2.30 11.70
C ASN A 333 17.97 -3.16 12.86
N TYR A 334 17.79 -2.72 14.12
CA TYR A 334 18.23 -3.49 15.31
C TYR A 334 17.56 -4.85 15.42
N VAL A 335 16.25 -4.94 15.13
CA VAL A 335 15.55 -6.23 15.17
C VAL A 335 16.09 -7.19 14.12
N PHE A 336 16.28 -6.72 12.89
CA PHE A 336 16.81 -7.59 11.83
C PHE A 336 18.30 -7.91 12.03
N SER A 337 19.12 -7.03 12.66
CA SER A 337 20.55 -7.27 12.90
C SER A 337 20.82 -8.49 13.79
N LEU A 338 19.82 -9.00 14.48
CA LEU A 338 19.92 -10.24 15.28
C LEU A 338 19.94 -11.52 14.41
N LEU A 339 19.57 -11.42 13.14
CA LEU A 339 19.70 -12.51 12.19
C LEU A 339 21.14 -12.61 11.66
N PRO A 340 21.65 -13.81 11.31
CA PRO A 340 22.86 -13.92 10.52
C PRO A 340 22.72 -13.10 9.24
N PHE A 341 23.68 -12.20 8.97
CA PHE A 341 23.63 -11.24 7.85
C PHE A 341 22.41 -10.29 7.88
N GLY A 342 21.77 -10.07 9.03
CA GLY A 342 20.48 -9.39 9.16
C GLY A 342 20.45 -7.97 8.60
N ASN A 343 21.52 -7.18 8.75
CA ASN A 343 21.63 -5.85 8.15
C ASN A 343 21.56 -5.91 6.61
N TYR A 344 22.21 -6.88 5.99
CA TYR A 344 22.18 -7.06 4.52
C TYR A 344 20.79 -7.54 4.07
N ILE A 345 20.15 -8.44 4.82
CA ILE A 345 18.77 -8.89 4.57
C ILE A 345 17.81 -7.70 4.66
N PHE A 346 17.93 -6.87 5.69
CA PHE A 346 17.11 -5.67 5.87
C PHE A 346 17.26 -4.69 4.70
N ILE A 347 18.51 -4.35 4.31
CA ILE A 347 18.79 -3.47 3.17
C ILE A 347 18.24 -4.08 1.89
N PHE A 348 18.48 -5.37 1.65
CA PHE A 348 17.96 -6.07 0.48
C PHE A 348 16.44 -5.95 0.38
N MET A 349 15.71 -6.17 1.48
CA MET A 349 14.25 -6.08 1.49
C MET A 349 13.78 -4.65 1.21
N ILE A 350 14.37 -3.63 1.86
CA ILE A 350 14.02 -2.22 1.62
C ILE A 350 14.27 -1.86 0.14
N VAL A 351 15.40 -2.27 -0.42
CA VAL A 351 15.77 -2.00 -1.81
C VAL A 351 14.80 -2.68 -2.77
N VAL A 352 14.51 -3.97 -2.59
CA VAL A 352 13.64 -4.73 -3.50
C VAL A 352 12.20 -4.23 -3.43
N PHE A 353 11.67 -3.99 -2.24
CA PHE A 353 10.32 -3.46 -2.09
C PHE A 353 10.21 -2.06 -2.70
N ALA A 354 11.13 -1.15 -2.39
CA ALA A 354 11.06 0.22 -2.91
C ALA A 354 11.31 0.28 -4.43
N ILE A 355 12.29 -0.48 -4.98
CA ILE A 355 12.54 -0.54 -6.44
C ILE A 355 11.34 -1.14 -7.19
N SER A 356 10.55 -2.04 -6.58
CA SER A 356 9.33 -2.55 -7.20
C SER A 356 8.16 -1.57 -7.08
N THR A 357 8.05 -0.83 -5.97
CA THR A 357 6.98 0.16 -5.74
C THR A 357 7.10 1.38 -6.67
N ILE A 358 8.31 1.91 -6.86
CA ILE A 358 8.53 3.11 -7.68
C ILE A 358 7.94 3.00 -9.08
N PRO A 359 8.24 1.97 -9.91
CA PRO A 359 7.68 1.87 -11.25
C PRO A 359 6.15 1.66 -11.27
N CYS A 360 5.60 0.94 -10.27
CA CYS A 360 4.16 0.75 -10.14
C CYS A 360 3.44 2.08 -9.92
N SER A 361 3.96 2.90 -9.00
CA SER A 361 3.43 4.25 -8.73
C SER A 361 3.56 5.16 -9.94
N GLY A 362 4.71 5.16 -10.64
CA GLY A 362 4.91 5.91 -11.87
C GLY A 362 3.94 5.49 -12.99
N PHE A 363 3.54 4.23 -13.01
CA PHE A 363 2.53 3.74 -13.92
C PHE A 363 1.13 4.25 -13.56
N TYR A 364 0.74 4.25 -12.28
CA TYR A 364 -0.54 4.83 -11.83
C TYR A 364 -0.68 6.29 -12.25
N GLY A 365 0.32 7.11 -12.00
CA GLY A 365 0.32 8.51 -12.44
C GLY A 365 0.32 8.65 -13.96
N SER A 366 0.98 7.74 -14.72
CA SER A 366 0.91 7.72 -16.18
C SER A 366 -0.53 7.49 -16.70
N ILE A 367 -1.33 6.66 -16.00
CA ILE A 367 -2.75 6.44 -16.34
C ILE A 367 -3.60 7.66 -15.99
N ALA A 368 -3.33 8.34 -14.87
CA ALA A 368 -4.00 9.60 -14.53
C ALA A 368 -3.73 10.69 -15.58
N ILE A 369 -2.48 10.87 -16.01
CA ILE A 369 -2.10 11.79 -17.09
C ILE A 369 -2.76 11.40 -18.42
N LYS A 370 -2.86 10.11 -18.72
CA LYS A 370 -3.57 9.63 -19.92
C LYS A 370 -5.04 10.02 -19.89
N TYR A 371 -5.70 9.90 -18.74
CA TYR A 371 -7.09 10.32 -18.59
C TYR A 371 -7.29 11.83 -18.77
N LEU A 372 -6.42 12.65 -18.17
CA LEU A 372 -6.54 14.12 -18.21
C LEU A 372 -6.25 14.70 -19.59
N PHE A 373 -5.23 14.23 -20.27
CA PHE A 373 -4.70 14.87 -21.49
C PHE A 373 -4.80 14.03 -22.75
N ASN A 374 -5.05 12.73 -22.63
CA ASN A 374 -5.13 11.75 -23.75
C ASN A 374 -4.00 11.88 -24.81
N ASN A 375 -2.79 12.28 -24.37
CA ASN A 375 -1.67 12.59 -25.25
C ASN A 375 -0.40 11.84 -24.81
N ARG A 376 0.25 11.14 -25.75
CA ARG A 376 1.51 10.42 -25.52
C ARG A 376 2.68 11.32 -25.07
N LYS A 377 2.72 12.58 -25.57
CA LYS A 377 3.77 13.53 -25.17
C LYS A 377 3.66 13.88 -23.68
N SER A 378 2.43 14.08 -23.17
CA SER A 378 2.18 14.36 -21.75
C SER A 378 2.59 13.20 -20.85
N ILE A 379 2.32 11.95 -21.26
CA ILE A 379 2.77 10.76 -20.52
C ILE A 379 4.30 10.69 -20.46
N LYS A 380 5.00 10.96 -21.58
CA LYS A 380 6.48 10.99 -21.59
C LYS A 380 7.04 12.07 -20.67
N LYS A 381 6.47 13.29 -20.73
CA LYS A 381 6.87 14.40 -19.84
C LYS A 381 6.68 14.01 -18.36
N TYR A 382 5.54 13.44 -18.02
CA TYR A 382 5.27 12.99 -16.65
C TYR A 382 6.31 11.94 -16.20
N ARG A 383 6.62 10.94 -17.02
CA ARG A 383 7.62 9.91 -16.67
C ARG A 383 9.00 10.48 -16.44
N ILE A 384 9.41 11.50 -17.19
CA ILE A 384 10.67 12.20 -16.97
C ILE A 384 10.62 12.95 -15.63
N ILE A 385 9.57 13.72 -15.37
CA ILE A 385 9.39 14.42 -14.09
C ILE A 385 9.39 13.42 -12.92
N PHE A 386 8.70 12.28 -13.08
CA PHE A 386 8.65 11.23 -12.07
C PHE A 386 10.06 10.67 -11.75
N LEU A 387 10.87 10.39 -12.77
CA LEU A 387 12.24 9.90 -12.59
C LEU A 387 13.17 10.98 -11.99
N LEU A 388 12.95 12.25 -12.31
CA LEU A 388 13.62 13.36 -11.62
C LEU A 388 13.23 13.42 -10.14
N CYS A 389 11.95 13.22 -9.81
CA CYS A 389 11.50 13.10 -8.42
C CYS A 389 12.15 11.90 -7.70
N VAL A 390 12.34 10.76 -8.37
CA VAL A 390 13.09 9.62 -7.80
C VAL A 390 14.51 10.03 -7.45
N PHE A 391 15.20 10.72 -8.35
CA PHE A 391 16.56 11.22 -8.11
C PHE A 391 16.59 12.24 -6.96
N ILE A 392 15.74 13.27 -7.02
CA ILE A 392 15.68 14.33 -6.00
C ILE A 392 15.34 13.73 -4.63
N GLY A 393 14.39 12.79 -4.57
CA GLY A 393 14.02 12.12 -3.33
C GLY A 393 15.17 11.35 -2.69
N SER A 394 16.04 10.74 -3.52
CA SER A 394 17.20 10.00 -3.01
C SER A 394 18.25 10.86 -2.33
N ILE A 395 18.33 12.15 -2.66
CA ILE A 395 19.35 13.08 -2.16
C ILE A 395 18.81 14.14 -1.18
N SER A 396 17.49 14.26 -1.02
CA SER A 396 16.85 15.34 -0.27
C SER A 396 16.28 14.89 1.07
N LYS A 397 16.10 15.86 1.99
CA LYS A 397 15.22 15.68 3.16
C LYS A 397 13.77 15.76 2.69
N ILE A 398 12.93 14.82 3.12
CA ILE A 398 11.59 14.60 2.54
C ILE A 398 10.43 14.88 3.51
N GLU A 399 10.68 15.47 4.67
CA GLU A 399 9.65 15.66 5.72
C GLU A 399 8.40 16.38 5.21
N ILE A 400 8.57 17.54 4.57
CA ILE A 400 7.45 18.33 4.00
C ILE A 400 6.77 17.56 2.85
N ILE A 401 7.55 16.87 2.04
CA ILE A 401 7.04 16.08 0.91
C ILE A 401 6.17 14.93 1.41
N TRP A 402 6.58 14.33 2.54
CA TRP A 402 5.77 13.31 3.21
C TRP A 402 4.38 13.85 3.55
N SER A 403 4.31 15.00 4.22
CA SER A 403 3.04 15.62 4.63
C SER A 403 2.14 16.00 3.45
N ILE A 404 2.70 16.65 2.42
CA ILE A 404 1.94 17.01 1.21
C ILE A 404 1.39 15.76 0.52
N SER A 405 2.21 14.72 0.42
CA SER A 405 1.82 13.47 -0.23
C SER A 405 0.76 12.70 0.58
N SER A 406 0.86 12.73 1.92
CA SER A 406 -0.14 12.15 2.82
C SER A 406 -1.49 12.83 2.66
N ILE A 407 -1.51 14.18 2.60
CA ILE A 407 -2.73 14.96 2.36
C ILE A 407 -3.34 14.60 1.00
N ALA A 408 -2.53 14.57 -0.07
CA ALA A 408 -3.01 14.21 -1.40
C ALA A 408 -3.59 12.79 -1.44
N ASN A 409 -2.92 11.84 -0.80
CA ASN A 409 -3.36 10.45 -0.69
C ASN A 409 -4.70 10.34 0.06
N ALA A 410 -4.84 11.06 1.17
CA ALA A 410 -6.08 11.11 1.93
C ALA A 410 -7.24 11.74 1.14
N LEU A 411 -6.99 12.83 0.42
CA LEU A 411 -8.01 13.49 -0.40
C LEU A 411 -8.44 12.64 -1.61
N MET A 412 -7.56 11.79 -2.13
CA MET A 412 -7.89 10.84 -3.21
C MET A 412 -8.95 9.80 -2.79
N VAL A 413 -9.06 9.52 -1.51
CA VAL A 413 -10.07 8.59 -0.95
C VAL A 413 -11.49 9.08 -1.24
N LEU A 414 -11.77 10.38 -1.12
CA LEU A 414 -13.13 10.92 -1.23
C LEU A 414 -13.80 10.63 -2.58
N PRO A 415 -13.17 10.90 -3.75
CA PRO A 415 -13.72 10.51 -5.04
C PRO A 415 -13.96 9.00 -5.17
N ASN A 416 -13.01 8.18 -4.72
CA ASN A 416 -13.12 6.72 -4.84
C ASN A 416 -14.26 6.16 -3.96
N ILE A 417 -14.37 6.60 -2.72
CA ILE A 417 -15.46 6.19 -1.83
C ILE A 417 -16.82 6.66 -2.39
N THR A 418 -16.89 7.87 -2.93
CA THR A 418 -18.11 8.35 -3.60
C THR A 418 -18.51 7.40 -4.75
N MET A 419 -17.57 6.96 -5.56
CA MET A 419 -17.80 5.96 -6.60
C MET A 419 -18.36 4.66 -6.02
N LEU A 420 -17.76 4.14 -4.96
CA LEU A 420 -18.17 2.89 -4.32
C LEU A 420 -19.60 2.97 -3.77
N TYR A 421 -19.96 4.04 -3.06
CA TYR A 421 -21.30 4.22 -2.53
C TYR A 421 -22.37 4.40 -3.63
N LYS A 422 -22.05 5.10 -4.72
CA LYS A 422 -22.94 5.21 -5.89
C LYS A 422 -23.19 3.85 -6.55
N LEU A 423 -22.17 3.01 -6.62
CA LEU A 423 -22.23 1.68 -7.26
C LEU A 423 -22.56 0.54 -6.29
N ARG A 424 -22.78 0.82 -4.99
CA ARG A 424 -22.95 -0.21 -3.96
C ARG A 424 -24.00 -1.28 -4.27
N LYS A 425 -25.09 -0.93 -4.97
CA LYS A 425 -26.14 -1.88 -5.38
C LYS A 425 -25.69 -2.83 -6.49
N ASN A 426 -24.65 -2.46 -7.25
CA ASN A 426 -24.16 -3.18 -8.42
C ASN A 426 -23.01 -4.14 -8.10
N ILE A 427 -22.57 -4.20 -6.85
CA ILE A 427 -21.49 -5.06 -6.36
C ILE A 427 -22.09 -6.30 -5.73
N PRO A 428 -21.96 -7.48 -6.34
CA PRO A 428 -22.54 -8.71 -5.82
C PRO A 428 -21.66 -9.31 -4.72
N HIS A 429 -22.25 -10.22 -3.99
CA HIS A 429 -21.57 -11.03 -2.98
C HIS A 429 -20.62 -12.05 -3.61
N PRO A 430 -19.44 -12.32 -3.01
CA PRO A 430 -18.50 -13.31 -3.54
C PRO A 430 -19.03 -14.74 -3.63
N SER A 431 -19.86 -15.18 -2.67
CA SER A 431 -20.37 -16.57 -2.60
C SER A 431 -21.39 -16.94 -3.68
N GLU A 432 -21.78 -16.01 -4.55
CA GLU A 432 -22.55 -16.31 -5.75
C GLU A 432 -21.66 -16.80 -6.92
N LEU A 433 -20.43 -17.17 -6.65
CA LEU A 433 -19.60 -17.92 -7.59
C LEU A 433 -20.18 -19.33 -7.71
N VAL A 434 -20.91 -19.58 -8.77
CA VAL A 434 -21.22 -20.94 -9.21
C VAL A 434 -19.87 -21.59 -9.55
N LEU A 435 -19.56 -22.67 -8.86
CA LEU A 435 -18.42 -23.55 -9.11
C LEU A 435 -18.42 -24.05 -10.55
#